data_b9452e3a74a49fc24d738f3c40716b89
#
_entry.id   b9452e3a74a49fc24d738f3c40716b89
#
_cell.length_a   1.000
_cell.length_b   1.000
_cell.length_c   1.000
_cell.angle_alpha   90.00
_cell.angle_beta   90.00
_cell.angle_gamma   90.00
#
_symmetry.space_group_name_H-M   'P 1'
#
loop_
_entity.id
_entity.type
_entity.pdbx_description
1 polymer ?
#
loop_
_entity_poly.entity_id
_entity_poly.type
_entity_poly.pdbx_seq_one_letter_code
_entity_poly.pdbx_strand_id
1 'polypeptide(L)'
;MKNILKKVSIILLGCMLVMNVGCARKGSRTWIENKVSDIERVYPTENLEGLFEKFPNGFIISQTRLFDENGKRYRLYIEVEGEKESKVIKGKVSKTLLKSDPYEKIVEKESEVEYKKGQNLVLANPELTEEILPRNYFLFQKIQLNTSILGKLQVIDKDYSYETGRYDITYVYKNKEIADYLGVKDENQNIGIKGSDGTKNYFHVIEINKDRLTFLERVIEKKENEYKE
;
A
#
# COMPACT_ATOMS: atom_id res chain seq x y z
N MET A 1 -29.43 0.34 54.58
CA MET A 1 -28.09 -0.07 54.21
C MET A 1 -28.02 -1.02 53.01
N LYS A 2 -28.76 -2.13 52.93
CA LYS A 2 -28.70 -3.09 51.81
C LYS A 2 -28.98 -2.47 50.41
N ASN A 3 -29.89 -1.50 50.29
CA ASN A 3 -30.23 -0.87 49.00
C ASN A 3 -29.18 0.14 48.50
N ILE A 4 -28.41 0.75 49.40
CA ILE A 4 -27.32 1.67 49.06
C ILE A 4 -26.12 0.87 48.54
N LEU A 5 -25.79 -0.27 49.19
CA LEU A 5 -24.73 -1.15 48.73
C LEU A 5 -25.00 -1.72 47.33
N LYS A 6 -26.27 -2.11 46.99
CA LYS A 6 -26.62 -2.56 45.65
C LYS A 6 -26.47 -1.44 44.60
N LYS A 7 -26.86 -0.19 44.90
CA LYS A 7 -26.71 0.92 43.98
C LYS A 7 -25.22 1.26 43.72
N VAL A 8 -24.41 1.26 44.79
CA VAL A 8 -22.95 1.48 44.68
C VAL A 8 -22.28 0.37 43.88
N SER A 9 -22.67 -0.92 44.07
CA SER A 9 -22.14 -2.05 43.31
C SER A 9 -22.48 -1.96 41.83
N ILE A 10 -23.69 -1.53 41.46
CA ILE A 10 -24.12 -1.36 40.05
C ILE A 10 -23.33 -0.20 39.38
N ILE A 11 -23.10 0.91 40.12
CA ILE A 11 -22.32 2.03 39.60
C ILE A 11 -20.85 1.63 39.40
N LEU A 12 -20.25 0.89 40.33
CA LEU A 12 -18.89 0.35 40.19
C LEU A 12 -18.76 -0.61 39.01
N LEU A 13 -19.73 -1.50 38.83
CA LEU A 13 -19.77 -2.44 37.70
C LEU A 13 -19.95 -1.68 36.37
N GLY A 14 -20.78 -0.63 36.32
CA GLY A 14 -20.92 0.27 35.17
C GLY A 14 -19.64 1.00 34.82
N CYS A 15 -18.92 1.53 35.82
CA CYS A 15 -17.62 2.18 35.62
C CYS A 15 -16.54 1.19 35.14
N MET A 16 -16.52 -0.05 35.64
CA MET A 16 -15.58 -1.07 35.12
C MET A 16 -15.86 -1.47 33.67
N LEU A 17 -17.11 -1.49 33.23
CA LEU A 17 -17.48 -1.77 31.83
C LEU A 17 -17.10 -0.62 30.88
N VAL A 18 -17.15 0.63 31.34
CA VAL A 18 -16.77 1.80 30.53
C VAL A 18 -15.23 1.92 30.41
N MET A 19 -14.48 1.47 31.42
CA MET A 19 -13.00 1.48 31.36
C MET A 19 -12.42 0.42 30.42
N ASN A 20 -13.21 -0.53 29.93
CA ASN A 20 -12.79 -1.51 28.92
C ASN A 20 -12.93 -1.03 27.47
N VAL A 21 -13.41 0.20 27.23
CA VAL A 21 -13.21 0.88 25.94
C VAL A 21 -11.78 1.44 25.93
N GLY A 22 -10.82 0.52 26.02
CA GLY A 22 -9.40 0.84 26.04
C GLY A 22 -9.01 1.46 24.70
N CYS A 23 -8.57 2.71 24.72
CA CYS A 23 -7.72 3.23 23.65
C CYS A 23 -6.60 2.21 23.42
N ALA A 24 -6.61 1.54 22.28
CA ALA A 24 -5.58 0.55 21.99
C ALA A 24 -4.21 1.21 22.12
N ARG A 25 -3.32 0.61 22.92
CA ARG A 25 -1.97 1.16 23.15
C ARG A 25 -1.28 1.32 21.79
N LYS A 26 -0.67 2.49 21.53
CA LYS A 26 0.12 2.73 20.32
C LYS A 26 1.10 1.56 20.07
N GLY A 27 1.19 1.13 18.83
CA GLY A 27 1.99 -0.03 18.44
C GLY A 27 1.38 -1.40 18.78
N SER A 28 0.22 -1.48 19.45
CA SER A 28 -0.50 -2.74 19.55
C SER A 28 -1.10 -3.15 18.20
N ARG A 29 -1.37 -4.46 18.02
CA ARG A 29 -2.02 -4.98 16.80
C ARG A 29 -3.28 -4.20 16.48
N THR A 30 -4.19 -4.08 17.42
CA THR A 30 -5.47 -3.36 17.23
C THR A 30 -5.26 -1.90 16.83
N TRP A 31 -4.27 -1.22 17.43
CA TRP A 31 -3.98 0.17 17.10
C TRP A 31 -3.44 0.29 15.66
N ILE A 32 -2.50 -0.57 15.26
CA ILE A 32 -1.95 -0.56 13.90
C ILE A 32 -3.03 -0.94 12.89
N GLU A 33 -3.84 -1.98 13.15
CA GLU A 33 -4.93 -2.40 12.27
C GLU A 33 -5.97 -1.29 12.07
N ASN A 34 -6.26 -0.50 13.11
CA ASN A 34 -7.12 0.69 12.98
C ASN A 34 -6.50 1.77 12.06
N LYS A 35 -5.17 1.93 12.07
CA LYS A 35 -4.48 2.85 11.15
C LYS A 35 -4.44 2.33 9.72
N VAL A 36 -4.24 1.03 9.57
CA VAL A 36 -4.19 0.34 8.28
C VAL A 36 -5.58 0.24 7.64
N SER A 37 -6.67 0.35 8.41
CA SER A 37 -8.04 0.21 7.89
C SER A 37 -8.36 1.16 6.73
N ASP A 38 -7.74 2.35 6.69
CA ASP A 38 -7.92 3.32 5.59
C ASP A 38 -7.44 2.79 4.21
N ILE A 39 -6.73 1.67 4.17
CA ILE A 39 -6.31 1.01 2.92
C ILE A 39 -7.51 0.63 2.05
N GLU A 40 -8.66 0.33 2.67
CA GLU A 40 -9.89 -0.01 1.95
C GLU A 40 -10.43 1.12 1.06
N ARG A 41 -9.97 2.36 1.27
CA ARG A 41 -10.26 3.47 0.36
C ARG A 41 -9.71 3.24 -1.05
N VAL A 42 -8.63 2.46 -1.19
CA VAL A 42 -7.93 2.23 -2.46
C VAL A 42 -8.11 0.80 -2.93
N TYR A 43 -8.13 -0.19 -2.06
CA TYR A 43 -8.13 -1.61 -2.36
C TYR A 43 -9.52 -2.26 -2.24
N PRO A 44 -10.31 -2.44 -3.35
CA PRO A 44 -9.93 -2.16 -4.73
C PRO A 44 -10.37 -0.79 -5.24
N THR A 45 -9.67 -0.33 -6.28
CA THR A 45 -10.15 0.72 -7.17
C THR A 45 -9.91 0.25 -8.60
N GLU A 46 -10.94 -0.31 -9.23
CA GLU A 46 -10.83 -0.98 -10.53
C GLU A 46 -10.32 -0.06 -11.65
N ASN A 47 -10.79 1.19 -11.67
CA ASN A 47 -10.42 2.20 -12.65
C ASN A 47 -9.66 3.33 -11.96
N LEU A 48 -8.50 3.72 -12.51
CA LEU A 48 -7.65 4.75 -11.89
C LEU A 48 -8.34 6.11 -11.75
N GLU A 49 -9.27 6.44 -12.66
CA GLU A 49 -10.05 7.68 -12.57
C GLU A 49 -10.87 7.77 -11.27
N GLY A 50 -11.31 6.64 -10.72
CA GLY A 50 -12.01 6.58 -9.44
C GLY A 50 -11.17 7.09 -8.24
N LEU A 51 -9.85 7.17 -8.40
CA LEU A 51 -9.00 7.77 -7.38
C LEU A 51 -9.18 9.29 -7.26
N PHE A 52 -9.62 9.98 -8.29
CA PHE A 52 -9.90 11.42 -8.20
C PHE A 52 -11.11 11.76 -7.32
N GLU A 53 -12.05 10.82 -7.16
CA GLU A 53 -13.16 10.98 -6.21
C GLU A 53 -12.68 10.82 -4.77
N LYS A 54 -11.68 9.96 -4.56
CA LYS A 54 -11.09 9.65 -3.26
C LYS A 54 -10.02 10.67 -2.86
N PHE A 55 -9.31 11.22 -3.83
CA PHE A 55 -8.18 12.15 -3.68
C PHE A 55 -8.38 13.38 -4.57
N PRO A 56 -9.20 14.35 -4.14
CA PRO A 56 -9.56 15.51 -4.95
C PRO A 56 -8.38 16.37 -5.37
N ASN A 57 -7.28 16.34 -4.60
CA ASN A 57 -6.06 17.10 -4.90
C ASN A 57 -5.08 16.35 -5.82
N GLY A 58 -5.48 15.16 -6.30
CA GLY A 58 -4.63 14.28 -7.08
C GLY A 58 -3.88 13.27 -6.22
N PHE A 59 -3.11 12.42 -6.87
CA PHE A 59 -2.42 11.30 -6.23
C PHE A 59 -1.14 10.93 -6.98
N ILE A 60 -0.29 10.17 -6.30
CA ILE A 60 0.89 9.52 -6.88
C ILE A 60 0.76 8.03 -6.60
N ILE A 61 0.95 7.22 -7.63
CA ILE A 61 1.07 5.77 -7.52
C ILE A 61 2.45 5.37 -7.97
N SER A 62 3.15 4.57 -7.17
CA SER A 62 4.40 3.96 -7.60
C SER A 62 4.46 2.49 -7.29
N GLN A 63 5.07 1.72 -8.19
CA GLN A 63 5.44 0.33 -7.96
C GLN A 63 6.93 0.12 -8.17
N THR A 64 7.50 -0.71 -7.32
CA THR A 64 8.86 -1.22 -7.47
C THR A 64 8.82 -2.74 -7.45
N ARG A 65 9.46 -3.36 -8.41
CA ARG A 65 9.73 -4.79 -8.40
C ARG A 65 11.23 -5.03 -8.51
N LEU A 66 11.81 -5.63 -7.48
CA LEU A 66 13.21 -6.08 -7.50
C LEU A 66 13.22 -7.58 -7.77
N PHE A 67 13.97 -8.00 -8.77
CA PHE A 67 14.04 -9.39 -9.19
C PHE A 67 15.38 -9.71 -9.83
N ASP A 68 15.68 -11.00 -9.93
CA ASP A 68 16.87 -11.47 -10.61
C ASP A 68 16.50 -12.07 -11.97
N GLU A 69 17.29 -11.71 -12.97
CA GLU A 69 17.19 -12.22 -14.33
C GLU A 69 18.59 -12.49 -14.89
N ASN A 70 18.86 -13.71 -15.34
CA ASN A 70 20.15 -14.12 -15.89
C ASN A 70 21.34 -13.80 -14.95
N GLY A 71 21.17 -14.01 -13.65
CA GLY A 71 22.21 -13.76 -12.64
C GLY A 71 22.46 -12.30 -12.31
N LYS A 72 21.69 -11.38 -12.85
CA LYS A 72 21.76 -9.95 -12.60
C LYS A 72 20.56 -9.49 -11.78
N ARG A 73 20.74 -8.45 -10.95
CA ARG A 73 19.67 -7.84 -10.15
C ARG A 73 19.06 -6.66 -10.89
N TYR A 74 17.76 -6.67 -11.05
CA TYR A 74 17.01 -5.61 -11.73
C TYR A 74 15.99 -4.93 -10.80
N ARG A 75 15.72 -3.66 -11.11
CA ARG A 75 14.58 -2.91 -10.59
C ARG A 75 13.68 -2.51 -11.76
N LEU A 76 12.44 -2.98 -11.75
CA LEU A 76 11.38 -2.41 -12.55
C LEU A 76 10.64 -1.38 -11.69
N TYR A 77 10.55 -0.16 -12.17
CA TYR A 77 9.92 0.96 -11.45
C TYR A 77 8.92 1.65 -12.34
N ILE A 78 7.71 1.85 -11.84
CA ILE A 78 6.70 2.69 -12.46
C ILE A 78 6.23 3.72 -11.45
N GLU A 79 6.04 4.96 -11.90
CA GLU A 79 5.40 6.01 -11.15
C GLU A 79 4.47 6.77 -12.07
N VAL A 80 3.22 6.95 -11.65
CA VAL A 80 2.24 7.78 -12.32
C VAL A 80 1.65 8.79 -11.35
N GLU A 81 1.31 9.94 -11.87
CA GLU A 81 0.70 11.04 -11.16
C GLU A 81 -0.66 11.36 -11.78
N GLY A 82 -1.69 11.42 -10.93
CA GLY A 82 -3.01 11.93 -11.28
C GLY A 82 -3.10 13.41 -10.96
N GLU A 83 -3.28 14.24 -11.98
CA GLU A 83 -3.38 15.70 -11.84
C GLU A 83 -4.81 16.16 -11.60
N LYS A 84 -5.01 17.02 -10.61
CA LYS A 84 -6.31 17.48 -10.14
C LYS A 84 -7.12 18.18 -11.24
N GLU A 85 -6.50 19.13 -11.94
CA GLU A 85 -7.18 20.02 -12.89
C GLU A 85 -7.49 19.31 -14.22
N SER A 86 -6.48 18.66 -14.79
CA SER A 86 -6.58 18.01 -16.10
C SER A 86 -7.25 16.64 -16.06
N LYS A 87 -7.30 16.02 -14.86
CA LYS A 87 -7.71 14.61 -14.67
C LYS A 87 -6.89 13.61 -15.51
N VAL A 88 -5.70 14.02 -15.95
CA VAL A 88 -4.76 13.16 -16.65
C VAL A 88 -3.96 12.33 -15.65
N ILE A 89 -3.72 11.07 -15.99
CA ILE A 89 -2.87 10.16 -15.22
C ILE A 89 -1.74 9.72 -16.13
N LYS A 90 -0.53 10.19 -15.84
CA LYS A 90 0.66 9.94 -16.65
C LYS A 90 1.90 9.80 -15.78
N GLY A 91 2.96 9.26 -16.36
CA GLY A 91 4.21 9.10 -15.64
C GLY A 91 5.29 8.40 -16.45
N LYS A 92 6.12 7.63 -15.76
CA LYS A 92 7.26 6.93 -16.36
C LYS A 92 7.39 5.51 -15.83
N VAL A 93 7.93 4.64 -16.66
CA VAL A 93 8.34 3.30 -16.28
C VAL A 93 9.77 3.04 -16.73
N SER A 94 10.56 2.35 -15.91
CA SER A 94 11.96 2.05 -16.23
C SER A 94 12.39 0.68 -15.71
N LYS A 95 13.30 0.03 -16.47
CA LYS A 95 14.07 -1.15 -16.05
C LYS A 95 15.51 -0.74 -15.80
N THR A 96 15.99 -0.95 -14.59
CA THR A 96 17.32 -0.52 -14.13
C THR A 96 18.11 -1.75 -13.68
N LEU A 97 19.29 -1.95 -14.23
CA LEU A 97 20.28 -2.91 -13.73
C LEU A 97 20.93 -2.34 -12.46
N LEU A 98 20.96 -3.15 -11.40
CA LEU A 98 21.59 -2.83 -10.13
C LEU A 98 22.89 -3.65 -10.01
N LYS A 99 24.03 -2.99 -10.09
CA LYS A 99 25.33 -3.61 -9.80
C LYS A 99 25.69 -3.37 -8.33
N SER A 100 26.33 -4.34 -7.70
CA SER A 100 26.70 -4.27 -6.29
C SER A 100 28.17 -3.84 -6.10
N ASP A 101 29.05 -4.17 -7.03
CA ASP A 101 30.49 -3.86 -6.93
C ASP A 101 31.05 -3.49 -8.32
N PRO A 102 31.44 -2.23 -8.54
CA PRO A 102 31.02 -1.06 -7.72
C PRO A 102 29.51 -0.84 -7.77
N TYR A 103 28.97 -0.18 -6.74
CA TYR A 103 27.55 0.12 -6.73
C TYR A 103 27.19 1.09 -7.86
N GLU A 104 26.38 0.63 -8.81
CA GLU A 104 25.94 1.40 -9.97
C GLU A 104 24.49 1.07 -10.34
N LYS A 105 23.78 2.10 -10.80
CA LYS A 105 22.42 1.97 -11.35
C LYS A 105 22.44 2.36 -12.82
N ILE A 106 22.15 1.41 -13.71
CA ILE A 106 22.11 1.63 -15.15
C ILE A 106 20.67 1.49 -15.62
N VAL A 107 20.07 2.58 -16.08
CA VAL A 107 18.75 2.54 -16.72
C VAL A 107 18.93 1.93 -18.11
N GLU A 108 18.47 0.69 -18.29
CA GLU A 108 18.56 -0.01 -19.58
C GLU A 108 17.39 0.32 -20.50
N LYS A 109 16.19 0.50 -19.92
CA LYS A 109 14.96 0.81 -20.66
C LYS A 109 14.14 1.84 -19.90
N GLU A 110 13.54 2.78 -20.62
CA GLU A 110 12.60 3.76 -20.06
C GLU A 110 11.54 4.13 -21.11
N SER A 111 10.32 4.39 -20.64
CA SER A 111 9.25 4.95 -21.48
C SER A 111 8.32 5.81 -20.64
N GLU A 112 7.71 6.81 -21.25
CA GLU A 112 6.53 7.45 -20.70
C GLU A 112 5.36 6.48 -20.71
N VAL A 113 4.44 6.65 -19.76
CA VAL A 113 3.24 5.83 -19.59
C VAL A 113 2.06 6.74 -19.29
N GLU A 114 0.91 6.42 -19.86
CA GLU A 114 -0.35 7.13 -19.65
C GLU A 114 -1.47 6.12 -19.37
N TYR A 115 -2.37 6.44 -18.45
CA TYR A 115 -3.59 5.68 -18.29
C TYR A 115 -4.61 6.10 -19.34
N LYS A 116 -5.17 5.12 -20.04
CA LYS A 116 -6.27 5.32 -20.99
C LYS A 116 -7.47 4.49 -20.59
N LYS A 117 -8.61 5.12 -20.49
CA LYS A 117 -9.87 4.47 -20.13
C LYS A 117 -10.14 3.27 -21.05
N GLY A 118 -10.39 2.11 -20.44
CA GLY A 118 -10.61 0.86 -21.14
C GLY A 118 -9.36 0.13 -21.63
N GLN A 119 -8.18 0.77 -21.58
CA GLN A 119 -6.90 0.16 -21.96
C GLN A 119 -5.92 0.05 -20.77
N ASN A 120 -6.24 0.68 -19.62
CA ASN A 120 -5.32 0.85 -18.49
C ASN A 120 -4.04 1.62 -18.86
N LEU A 121 -2.88 1.14 -18.40
CA LEU A 121 -1.59 1.78 -18.66
C LEU A 121 -1.08 1.45 -20.06
N VAL A 122 -0.70 2.48 -20.81
CA VAL A 122 -0.20 2.36 -22.18
C VAL A 122 1.13 3.11 -22.27
N LEU A 123 2.16 2.45 -22.81
CA LEU A 123 3.47 3.06 -23.03
C LEU A 123 3.48 3.95 -24.28
N ALA A 124 4.25 5.02 -24.22
CA ALA A 124 4.56 5.83 -25.40
C ALA A 124 5.39 5.02 -26.43
N ASN A 125 6.23 4.08 -25.96
CA ASN A 125 6.92 3.10 -26.80
C ASN A 125 6.34 1.70 -26.59
N PRO A 126 5.39 1.24 -27.43
CA PRO A 126 4.72 -0.05 -27.27
C PRO A 126 5.64 -1.27 -27.40
N GLU A 127 6.77 -1.15 -28.09
CA GLU A 127 7.73 -2.25 -28.28
C GLU A 127 8.37 -2.71 -26.95
N LEU A 128 8.38 -1.84 -25.94
CA LEU A 128 8.91 -2.14 -24.63
C LEU A 128 7.88 -2.79 -23.68
N THR A 129 6.62 -2.92 -24.09
CA THR A 129 5.52 -3.30 -23.18
C THR A 129 5.77 -4.63 -22.48
N GLU A 130 6.15 -5.67 -23.20
CA GLU A 130 6.39 -7.00 -22.61
C GLU A 130 7.53 -6.99 -21.59
N GLU A 131 8.53 -6.13 -21.79
CA GLU A 131 9.73 -6.11 -20.96
C GLU A 131 9.58 -5.24 -19.70
N ILE A 132 8.99 -4.02 -19.83
CA ILE A 132 8.97 -3.06 -18.74
C ILE A 132 7.58 -2.82 -18.15
N LEU A 133 6.51 -3.26 -18.81
CA LEU A 133 5.13 -3.16 -18.32
C LEU A 133 4.38 -4.50 -18.46
N PRO A 134 4.88 -5.59 -17.88
CA PRO A 134 4.28 -6.93 -18.03
C PRO A 134 2.87 -7.04 -17.45
N ARG A 135 2.49 -6.07 -16.63
CA ARG A 135 1.12 -5.83 -16.17
C ARG A 135 0.77 -4.36 -16.42
N ASN A 136 -0.27 -4.12 -17.21
CA ASN A 136 -0.73 -2.77 -17.53
C ASN A 136 -1.73 -2.21 -16.50
N TYR A 137 -1.71 -2.76 -15.27
CA TYR A 137 -2.56 -2.35 -14.15
C TYR A 137 -1.81 -2.51 -12.83
N PHE A 138 -2.27 -1.82 -11.80
CA PHE A 138 -1.73 -1.89 -10.44
C PHE A 138 -2.39 -3.00 -9.64
N LEU A 139 -1.69 -3.53 -8.64
CA LEU A 139 -2.20 -4.62 -7.81
C LEU A 139 -3.50 -4.23 -7.10
N PHE A 140 -3.59 -3.00 -6.57
CA PHE A 140 -4.79 -2.51 -5.89
C PHE A 140 -6.05 -2.48 -6.76
N GLN A 141 -5.94 -2.55 -8.10
CA GLN A 141 -7.11 -2.61 -8.98
C GLN A 141 -7.80 -3.99 -8.95
N LYS A 142 -7.13 -5.01 -8.44
CA LYS A 142 -7.59 -6.40 -8.47
C LYS A 142 -7.83 -7.02 -7.11
N ILE A 143 -7.07 -6.62 -6.09
CA ILE A 143 -7.19 -7.23 -4.77
C ILE A 143 -8.02 -6.39 -3.83
N GLN A 144 -8.82 -7.05 -3.00
CA GLN A 144 -9.57 -6.43 -1.93
C GLN A 144 -8.79 -6.55 -0.61
N LEU A 145 -8.55 -5.41 0.04
CA LEU A 145 -8.02 -5.36 1.40
C LEU A 145 -8.95 -4.49 2.25
N ASN A 146 -9.49 -5.06 3.31
CA ASN A 146 -10.33 -4.34 4.26
C ASN A 146 -10.17 -4.94 5.67
N THR A 147 -10.69 -4.25 6.65
CA THR A 147 -10.63 -4.65 8.06
C THR A 147 -11.12 -6.08 8.30
N SER A 148 -12.19 -6.50 7.62
CA SER A 148 -12.76 -7.86 7.76
C SER A 148 -11.82 -8.96 7.25
N ILE A 149 -11.08 -8.69 6.17
CA ILE A 149 -10.09 -9.62 5.63
C ILE A 149 -8.86 -9.62 6.53
N LEU A 150 -8.27 -8.44 6.79
CA LEU A 150 -7.03 -8.32 7.56
C LEU A 150 -7.14 -8.87 8.98
N GLY A 151 -8.27 -8.63 9.65
CA GLY A 151 -8.51 -9.12 11.01
C GLY A 151 -8.52 -10.65 11.14
N LYS A 152 -8.73 -11.39 10.04
CA LYS A 152 -8.70 -12.87 10.00
C LYS A 152 -7.33 -13.44 9.69
N LEU A 153 -6.40 -12.61 9.21
CA LEU A 153 -5.06 -13.06 8.82
C LEU A 153 -4.16 -13.27 10.04
N GLN A 154 -3.24 -14.21 9.88
CA GLN A 154 -2.18 -14.40 10.87
C GLN A 154 -1.17 -13.27 10.74
N VAL A 155 -0.96 -12.53 11.83
CA VAL A 155 0.12 -11.54 11.94
C VAL A 155 1.41 -12.28 12.30
N ILE A 156 2.46 -12.03 11.54
CA ILE A 156 3.81 -12.61 11.78
C ILE A 156 4.80 -11.56 12.27
N ASP A 157 4.56 -10.27 11.96
CA ASP A 157 5.38 -9.17 12.46
C ASP A 157 4.57 -7.88 12.55
N LYS A 158 4.98 -6.98 13.45
CA LYS A 158 4.45 -5.63 13.58
C LYS A 158 5.45 -4.73 14.27
N ASP A 159 5.55 -3.49 13.82
CA ASP A 159 6.40 -2.47 14.44
C ASP A 159 5.74 -1.10 14.47
N TYR A 160 6.18 -0.26 15.42
CA TYR A 160 5.83 1.13 15.52
C TYR A 160 7.00 1.95 16.05
N SER A 161 7.45 2.91 15.29
CA SER A 161 8.49 3.85 15.69
C SER A 161 7.88 5.09 16.37
N TYR A 162 8.13 5.26 17.64
CA TYR A 162 7.69 6.45 18.40
C TYR A 162 8.38 7.74 17.91
N GLU A 163 9.56 7.63 17.35
CA GLU A 163 10.35 8.76 16.85
C GLU A 163 9.79 9.29 15.52
N THR A 164 9.46 8.41 14.59
CA THR A 164 9.04 8.79 13.24
C THR A 164 7.54 8.67 13.00
N GLY A 165 6.80 8.06 13.92
CA GLY A 165 5.38 7.74 13.76
C GLY A 165 5.10 6.68 12.69
N ARG A 166 6.14 6.02 12.15
CA ARG A 166 5.96 4.95 11.17
C ARG A 166 5.44 3.69 11.85
N TYR A 167 4.56 3.00 11.16
CA TYR A 167 4.06 1.69 11.56
C TYR A 167 4.11 0.74 10.38
N ASP A 168 4.29 -0.55 10.70
CA ASP A 168 4.06 -1.64 9.78
C ASP A 168 3.42 -2.84 10.47
N ILE A 169 2.77 -3.68 9.68
CA ILE A 169 2.22 -4.94 10.09
C ILE A 169 2.29 -5.93 8.93
N THR A 170 2.80 -7.13 9.19
CA THR A 170 2.98 -8.17 8.18
C THR A 170 2.08 -9.36 8.48
N TYR A 171 1.35 -9.79 7.48
CA TYR A 171 0.42 -10.91 7.53
C TYR A 171 0.86 -12.06 6.61
N VAL A 172 0.50 -13.28 6.97
CA VAL A 172 0.46 -14.39 6.01
C VAL A 172 -0.87 -14.32 5.27
N TYR A 173 -0.83 -14.13 3.97
CA TYR A 173 -2.02 -14.02 3.13
C TYR A 173 -1.95 -14.98 1.95
N LYS A 174 -2.87 -15.97 1.95
CA LYS A 174 -3.04 -16.86 0.81
C LYS A 174 -3.97 -16.21 -0.19
N ASN A 175 -3.42 -15.79 -1.33
CA ASN A 175 -4.18 -15.11 -2.37
C ASN A 175 -3.60 -15.42 -3.76
N LYS A 176 -4.41 -16.08 -4.58
CA LYS A 176 -4.03 -16.48 -5.93
C LYS A 176 -3.81 -15.27 -6.86
N GLU A 177 -4.61 -14.22 -6.74
CA GLU A 177 -4.49 -13.02 -7.59
C GLU A 177 -3.17 -12.30 -7.35
N ILE A 178 -2.71 -12.25 -6.09
CA ILE A 178 -1.37 -11.72 -5.76
C ILE A 178 -0.28 -12.61 -6.37
N ALA A 179 -0.39 -13.94 -6.23
CA ALA A 179 0.59 -14.86 -6.79
C ALA A 179 0.67 -14.74 -8.32
N ASP A 180 -0.47 -14.70 -9.00
CA ASP A 180 -0.56 -14.53 -10.45
C ASP A 180 0.00 -13.16 -10.89
N TYR A 181 -0.29 -12.09 -10.14
CA TYR A 181 0.24 -10.75 -10.41
C TYR A 181 1.77 -10.72 -10.32
N LEU A 182 2.32 -11.35 -9.31
CA LEU A 182 3.77 -11.43 -9.09
C LEU A 182 4.46 -12.47 -9.97
N GLY A 183 3.70 -13.38 -10.60
CA GLY A 183 4.26 -14.48 -11.39
C GLY A 183 4.95 -15.54 -10.53
N VAL A 184 4.48 -15.75 -9.28
CA VAL A 184 5.00 -16.77 -8.36
C VAL A 184 4.01 -17.92 -8.22
N LYS A 185 4.52 -19.16 -8.00
CA LYS A 185 3.67 -20.36 -7.89
C LYS A 185 2.99 -20.50 -6.52
N ASP A 186 3.67 -20.07 -5.49
CA ASP A 186 3.16 -20.17 -4.11
C ASP A 186 2.14 -19.07 -3.84
N GLU A 187 0.93 -19.46 -3.46
CA GLU A 187 -0.14 -18.53 -3.13
C GLU A 187 0.00 -17.91 -1.71
N ASN A 188 0.83 -18.50 -0.84
CA ASN A 188 1.09 -17.94 0.48
C ASN A 188 2.15 -16.84 0.36
N GLN A 189 1.72 -15.60 0.64
CA GLN A 189 2.59 -14.44 0.60
C GLN A 189 2.66 -13.79 1.98
N ASN A 190 3.83 -13.24 2.30
CA ASN A 190 3.97 -12.32 3.42
C ASN A 190 3.69 -10.92 2.90
N ILE A 191 2.52 -10.36 3.28
CA ILE A 191 2.11 -9.02 2.89
C ILE A 191 2.32 -8.05 4.05
N GLY A 192 3.25 -7.11 3.89
CA GLY A 192 3.47 -6.00 4.80
C GLY A 192 2.66 -4.78 4.39
N ILE A 193 2.03 -4.13 5.35
CA ILE A 193 1.31 -2.87 5.15
C ILE A 193 1.96 -1.82 6.03
N LYS A 194 2.47 -0.75 5.40
CA LYS A 194 3.22 0.32 6.07
C LYS A 194 2.52 1.64 5.90
N GLY A 195 2.64 2.49 6.93
CA GLY A 195 2.10 3.84 6.91
C GLY A 195 2.77 4.75 7.93
N SER A 196 2.20 5.94 8.14
CA SER A 196 2.71 6.90 9.11
C SER A 196 1.58 7.58 9.88
N ASP A 197 1.70 7.62 11.20
CA ASP A 197 0.78 8.33 12.10
C ASP A 197 0.94 9.87 12.02
N GLY A 198 2.07 10.32 11.47
CA GLY A 198 2.39 11.75 11.33
C GLY A 198 1.81 12.42 10.08
N THR A 199 1.21 11.66 9.16
CA THR A 199 0.60 12.22 7.96
C THR A 199 -0.92 12.29 8.09
N LYS A 200 -1.50 13.42 7.64
CA LYS A 200 -2.96 13.58 7.54
C LYS A 200 -3.50 13.05 6.21
N ASN A 201 -2.64 12.95 5.19
CA ASN A 201 -3.00 12.51 3.87
C ASN A 201 -2.88 10.99 3.78
N TYR A 202 -3.63 10.39 2.86
CA TYR A 202 -3.52 8.97 2.59
C TYR A 202 -2.08 8.60 2.18
N PHE A 203 -1.51 7.64 2.88
CA PHE A 203 -0.18 7.11 2.61
C PHE A 203 -0.11 5.66 3.07
N HIS A 204 -0.15 4.73 2.13
CA HIS A 204 0.10 3.31 2.42
C HIS A 204 1.07 2.70 1.41
N VAL A 205 1.89 1.80 1.92
CA VAL A 205 2.78 0.96 1.12
C VAL A 205 2.43 -0.49 1.38
N ILE A 206 2.14 -1.23 0.32
CA ILE A 206 2.12 -2.69 0.34
C ILE A 206 3.51 -3.19 -0.01
N GLU A 207 4.03 -4.08 0.81
CA GLU A 207 5.30 -4.77 0.55
C GLU A 207 5.09 -6.28 0.55
N ILE A 208 5.61 -6.95 -0.47
CA ILE A 208 5.60 -8.41 -0.56
C ILE A 208 7.02 -8.88 -0.87
N ASN A 209 7.54 -9.72 0.03
CA ASN A 209 8.85 -10.32 -0.12
C ASN A 209 8.70 -11.82 -0.32
N LYS A 210 9.27 -12.35 -1.40
CA LYS A 210 9.29 -13.78 -1.70
C LYS A 210 10.61 -14.16 -2.35
N ASP A 211 11.41 -14.98 -1.65
CA ASP A 211 12.73 -15.38 -2.10
C ASP A 211 13.62 -14.17 -2.50
N ARG A 212 13.93 -14.04 -3.79
CA ARG A 212 14.68 -12.91 -4.35
C ARG A 212 13.80 -11.86 -5.04
N LEU A 213 12.48 -11.97 -4.92
CA LEU A 213 11.53 -10.97 -5.37
C LEU A 213 11.15 -10.04 -4.21
N THR A 214 11.27 -8.73 -4.42
CA THR A 214 10.64 -7.72 -3.57
C THR A 214 9.69 -6.90 -4.42
N PHE A 215 8.46 -6.79 -3.98
CA PHE A 215 7.44 -5.96 -4.60
C PHE A 215 6.96 -4.91 -3.61
N LEU A 216 6.88 -3.67 -4.09
CA LEU A 216 6.35 -2.53 -3.34
C LEU A 216 5.30 -1.82 -4.20
N GLU A 217 4.13 -1.56 -3.63
CA GLU A 217 3.14 -0.68 -4.24
C GLU A 217 2.77 0.41 -3.26
N ARG A 218 2.81 1.65 -3.70
CA ARG A 218 2.57 2.83 -2.88
C ARG A 218 1.54 3.73 -3.55
N VAL A 219 0.55 4.15 -2.78
CA VAL A 219 -0.40 5.18 -3.18
C VAL A 219 -0.33 6.32 -2.17
N ILE A 220 -0.24 7.55 -2.67
CA ILE A 220 -0.15 8.77 -1.88
C ILE A 220 -1.16 9.77 -2.38
N GLU A 221 -1.95 10.35 -1.48
CA GLU A 221 -2.75 11.53 -1.75
C GLU A 221 -1.83 12.78 -1.80
N LYS A 222 -1.95 13.57 -2.85
CA LYS A 222 -1.22 14.84 -2.96
C LYS A 222 -1.75 15.85 -1.93
N LYS A 223 -0.84 16.62 -1.35
CA LYS A 223 -1.21 17.75 -0.49
C LYS A 223 -1.86 18.83 -1.35
N GLU A 224 -2.82 19.52 -0.78
CA GLU A 224 -3.24 20.80 -1.33
C GLU A 224 -2.03 21.73 -1.36
N ASN A 225 -1.74 22.35 -2.51
CA ASN A 225 -0.57 23.21 -2.64
C ASN A 225 -0.65 24.31 -1.58
N GLU A 226 0.22 24.27 -0.59
CA GLU A 226 0.46 25.37 0.37
C GLU A 226 1.19 26.57 -0.29
N TYR A 227 1.39 26.52 -1.61
CA TYR A 227 2.00 27.62 -2.38
C TYR A 227 0.95 28.37 -3.18
N LYS A 228 0.15 29.17 -2.47
CA LYS A 228 -0.46 30.39 -3.00
C LYS A 228 0.12 31.53 -2.18
N GLU A 229 1.29 31.96 -2.53
CA GLU A 229 1.73 33.33 -2.37
C GLU A 229 1.92 33.97 -3.73
#